data_536b786e0e2fff63f7cce2203d7aede6
#
_entry.id   536b786e0e2fff63f7cce2203d7aede6
#
_cell.length_a   1.000
_cell.length_b   1.000
_cell.length_c   1.000
_cell.angle_alpha   90.00
_cell.angle_beta   90.00
_cell.angle_gamma   90.00
#
_symmetry.space_group_name_H-M   'P 1'
#
loop_
_entity.id
_entity.type
_entity.pdbx_description
1 polymer ?
#
loop_
_entity_poly.entity_id
_entity_poly.type
_entity_poly.pdbx_seq_one_letter_code
_entity_poly.pdbx_strand_id
1 'polypeptide(L)'
;MIAAAVLSAGIMSAQDLNSALELANQGNDAFSAGSPELALEAFQASLKIAEGLGEEGAAHVETCKTAICNIYLSLAKNVYKEKNWDGAVEAFAKAKEVATQYGNADVVAEAEELAKSATANKLAGLAAEAKKIKDFATAIGYYKQMVELDPSNGAYALNLGDAYYRTKDWDNAVAALETAAANGQEAKAKGVFSNLYLARCQESLKLKKYQEALDFATKANEYKENANAYKLGASAARVLNNLPACEEMYMKYLELKPNAKDASDIKVTLAETFRKAGNKAKAKEYFQMLVNDPKYGATAQQILPTLN
;
A
#
# COMPACT_ATOMS: atom_id res chain seq x y z
N MET A 1 -3.49 -69.85 32.24
CA MET A 1 -3.59 -69.44 30.82
C MET A 1 -3.82 -67.95 30.63
N ILE A 2 -4.50 -67.22 31.50
CA ILE A 2 -4.76 -65.78 31.36
C ILE A 2 -3.48 -64.93 31.54
N ALA A 3 -2.56 -65.27 32.44
CA ALA A 3 -1.33 -64.54 32.68
C ALA A 3 -0.31 -64.64 31.52
N ALA A 4 -0.28 -65.73 30.77
CA ALA A 4 0.63 -65.88 29.62
C ALA A 4 0.14 -65.11 28.38
N ALA A 5 -1.19 -64.99 28.21
CA ALA A 5 -1.77 -64.18 27.11
C ALA A 5 -1.58 -62.65 27.30
N VAL A 6 -1.67 -62.19 28.56
CA VAL A 6 -1.41 -60.75 28.88
C VAL A 6 0.07 -60.38 28.73
N LEU A 7 0.98 -61.30 29.11
CA LEU A 7 2.42 -61.13 28.95
C LEU A 7 2.85 -61.12 27.47
N SER A 8 2.27 -61.98 26.62
CA SER A 8 2.58 -61.97 25.17
C SER A 8 2.02 -60.82 24.44
N ALA A 9 0.83 -60.35 24.79
CA ALA A 9 0.24 -59.15 24.23
C ALA A 9 1.05 -57.87 24.61
N GLY A 10 1.49 -57.77 25.88
CA GLY A 10 2.31 -56.64 26.34
C GLY A 10 3.71 -56.59 25.72
N ILE A 11 4.32 -57.75 25.40
CA ILE A 11 5.63 -57.82 24.72
C ILE A 11 5.47 -57.46 23.24
N MET A 12 4.39 -57.87 22.57
CA MET A 12 4.11 -57.49 21.18
C MET A 12 3.83 -56.01 21.06
N SER A 13 3.02 -55.40 21.95
CA SER A 13 2.72 -53.99 21.94
C SER A 13 3.96 -53.12 22.24
N ALA A 14 4.83 -53.58 23.16
CA ALA A 14 6.09 -52.87 23.44
C ALA A 14 7.07 -52.91 22.24
N GLN A 15 7.10 -54.01 21.49
CA GLN A 15 7.92 -54.14 20.30
C GLN A 15 7.37 -53.26 19.16
N ASP A 16 6.06 -53.15 19.02
CA ASP A 16 5.41 -52.28 18.02
C ASP A 16 5.58 -50.81 18.35
N LEU A 17 5.52 -50.41 19.65
CA LEU A 17 5.82 -49.01 20.04
C LEU A 17 7.28 -48.64 19.76
N ASN A 18 8.23 -49.54 20.01
CA ASN A 18 9.63 -49.29 19.65
C ASN A 18 9.81 -49.06 18.13
N SER A 19 9.12 -49.87 17.31
CA SER A 19 9.13 -49.68 15.85
C SER A 19 8.55 -48.36 15.42
N ALA A 20 7.49 -47.89 16.06
CA ALA A 20 6.93 -46.57 15.82
C ALA A 20 7.93 -45.45 16.20
N LEU A 21 8.59 -45.57 17.35
CA LEU A 21 9.61 -44.63 17.80
C LEU A 21 10.82 -44.57 16.85
N GLU A 22 11.30 -45.72 16.36
CA GLU A 22 12.38 -45.77 15.36
C GLU A 22 12.02 -45.04 14.08
N LEU A 23 10.80 -45.22 13.55
CA LEU A 23 10.32 -44.50 12.38
C LEU A 23 10.21 -43.02 12.63
N ALA A 24 9.74 -42.60 13.79
CA ALA A 24 9.70 -41.18 14.14
C ALA A 24 11.10 -40.56 14.23
N ASN A 25 12.09 -41.31 14.76
CA ASN A 25 13.49 -40.87 14.78
C ASN A 25 14.03 -40.72 13.35
N GLN A 26 13.78 -41.68 12.47
CA GLN A 26 14.13 -41.60 11.05
C GLN A 26 13.47 -40.35 10.39
N GLY A 27 12.21 -40.08 10.74
CA GLY A 27 11.51 -38.85 10.31
C GLY A 27 12.20 -37.60 10.77
N ASN A 28 12.61 -37.52 12.04
CA ASN A 28 13.37 -36.37 12.57
C ASN A 28 14.72 -36.17 11.85
N ASP A 29 15.45 -37.30 11.63
CA ASP A 29 16.74 -37.26 10.93
C ASP A 29 16.56 -36.80 9.48
N ALA A 30 15.56 -37.32 8.78
CA ALA A 30 15.23 -36.90 7.42
C ALA A 30 14.85 -35.41 7.34
N PHE A 31 14.02 -34.91 8.29
CA PHE A 31 13.64 -33.52 8.35
C PHE A 31 14.85 -32.63 8.62
N SER A 32 15.71 -33.02 9.54
CA SER A 32 16.95 -32.31 9.87
C SER A 32 17.94 -32.29 8.70
N ALA A 33 17.96 -33.35 7.89
CA ALA A 33 18.74 -33.46 6.66
C ALA A 33 18.13 -32.68 5.48
N GLY A 34 17.00 -32.00 5.66
CA GLY A 34 16.34 -31.18 4.62
C GLY A 34 15.53 -32.03 3.61
N SER A 35 15.06 -33.19 4.03
CA SER A 35 14.24 -34.12 3.23
C SER A 35 12.82 -34.25 3.82
N PRO A 36 11.99 -33.18 3.76
CA PRO A 36 10.69 -33.15 4.43
C PRO A 36 9.69 -34.17 3.89
N GLU A 37 9.81 -34.60 2.63
CA GLU A 37 8.96 -35.63 2.03
C GLU A 37 9.23 -36.98 2.67
N LEU A 38 10.50 -37.37 2.85
CA LEU A 38 10.90 -38.60 3.54
C LEU A 38 10.51 -38.56 5.03
N ALA A 39 10.64 -37.39 5.66
CA ALA A 39 10.20 -37.20 7.03
C ALA A 39 8.69 -37.41 7.16
N LEU A 40 7.89 -36.92 6.22
CA LEU A 40 6.44 -37.09 6.19
C LEU A 40 6.05 -38.57 6.09
N GLU A 41 6.68 -39.32 5.17
CA GLU A 41 6.44 -40.75 5.01
C GLU A 41 6.76 -41.51 6.30
N ALA A 42 7.89 -41.23 6.94
CA ALA A 42 8.32 -41.87 8.16
C ALA A 42 7.36 -41.58 9.34
N PHE A 43 6.94 -40.32 9.53
CA PHE A 43 5.97 -39.96 10.56
C PHE A 43 4.57 -40.50 10.31
N GLN A 44 4.12 -40.61 9.05
CA GLN A 44 2.83 -41.23 8.72
C GLN A 44 2.85 -42.74 9.00
N ALA A 45 3.95 -43.42 8.67
CA ALA A 45 4.13 -44.85 9.02
C ALA A 45 4.16 -45.07 10.54
N SER A 46 4.89 -44.22 11.26
CA SER A 46 4.94 -44.20 12.72
C SER A 46 3.56 -44.00 13.34
N LEU A 47 2.81 -43.00 12.86
CA LEU A 47 1.45 -42.67 13.32
C LEU A 47 0.52 -43.89 13.17
N LYS A 48 0.56 -44.54 12.01
CA LYS A 48 -0.29 -45.69 11.72
C LYS A 48 -0.04 -46.86 12.71
N ILE A 49 1.21 -47.13 13.08
CA ILE A 49 1.55 -48.13 14.07
C ILE A 49 1.03 -47.69 15.44
N ALA A 50 1.30 -46.45 15.85
CA ALA A 50 0.90 -45.93 17.15
C ALA A 50 -0.63 -45.93 17.35
N GLU A 51 -1.41 -45.59 16.31
CA GLU A 51 -2.88 -45.67 16.35
C GLU A 51 -3.38 -47.10 16.57
N GLY A 52 -2.67 -48.13 16.05
CA GLY A 52 -2.99 -49.54 16.26
C GLY A 52 -2.77 -50.00 17.69
N LEU A 53 -1.99 -49.30 18.50
CA LEU A 53 -1.66 -49.62 19.89
C LEU A 53 -2.69 -49.11 20.91
N GLY A 54 -3.68 -48.33 20.49
CA GLY A 54 -4.70 -47.76 21.36
C GLY A 54 -4.12 -46.83 22.44
N GLU A 55 -4.44 -47.09 23.73
CA GLU A 55 -3.99 -46.23 24.85
C GLU A 55 -2.47 -46.17 25.00
N GLU A 56 -1.76 -47.27 24.72
CA GLU A 56 -0.28 -47.32 24.82
C GLU A 56 0.40 -46.41 23.78
N GLY A 57 -0.22 -46.28 22.60
CA GLY A 57 0.28 -45.42 21.53
C GLY A 57 -0.14 -43.96 21.61
N ALA A 58 -1.11 -43.61 22.47
CA ALA A 58 -1.80 -42.31 22.43
C ALA A 58 -0.86 -41.11 22.51
N ALA A 59 0.13 -41.09 23.41
CA ALA A 59 1.10 -40.02 23.52
C ALA A 59 1.97 -39.85 22.25
N HIS A 60 2.32 -41.00 21.63
CA HIS A 60 3.12 -41.01 20.41
C HIS A 60 2.32 -40.57 19.18
N VAL A 61 1.01 -40.92 19.13
CA VAL A 61 0.06 -40.42 18.12
C VAL A 61 0.05 -38.89 18.07
N GLU A 62 -0.06 -38.24 19.22
CA GLU A 62 -0.06 -36.76 19.30
C GLU A 62 1.29 -36.16 18.86
N THR A 63 2.40 -36.83 19.19
CA THR A 63 3.73 -36.44 18.73
C THR A 63 3.83 -36.48 17.18
N CYS A 64 3.38 -37.61 16.59
CA CYS A 64 3.39 -37.79 15.14
C CYS A 64 2.48 -36.77 14.42
N LYS A 65 1.26 -36.55 14.91
CA LYS A 65 0.32 -35.58 14.36
C LYS A 65 0.92 -34.15 14.35
N THR A 66 1.55 -33.76 15.47
CA THR A 66 2.23 -32.46 15.58
C THR A 66 3.38 -32.35 14.58
N ALA A 67 4.22 -33.40 14.46
CA ALA A 67 5.33 -33.41 13.50
C ALA A 67 4.82 -33.30 12.05
N ILE A 68 3.79 -34.07 11.68
CA ILE A 68 3.19 -34.03 10.34
C ILE A 68 2.66 -32.63 10.01
N CYS A 69 1.95 -31.95 10.93
CA CYS A 69 1.47 -30.59 10.74
C CYS A 69 2.63 -29.62 10.46
N ASN A 70 3.69 -29.71 11.26
CA ASN A 70 4.86 -28.84 11.11
C ASN A 70 5.62 -29.09 9.79
N ILE A 71 5.67 -30.35 9.32
CA ILE A 71 6.27 -30.68 8.03
C ILE A 71 5.49 -30.04 6.88
N TYR A 72 4.15 -30.21 6.85
CA TYR A 72 3.32 -29.56 5.82
C TYR A 72 3.48 -28.04 5.83
N LEU A 73 3.52 -27.42 7.02
CA LEU A 73 3.77 -25.98 7.14
C LEU A 73 5.16 -25.58 6.61
N SER A 74 6.18 -26.41 6.90
CA SER A 74 7.55 -26.18 6.41
C SER A 74 7.64 -26.30 4.89
N LEU A 75 7.00 -27.30 4.29
CA LEU A 75 6.89 -27.45 2.83
C LEU A 75 6.24 -26.21 2.20
N ALA A 76 5.12 -25.74 2.76
CA ALA A 76 4.45 -24.55 2.29
C ALA A 76 5.32 -23.28 2.40
N LYS A 77 6.07 -23.13 3.51
CA LYS A 77 7.04 -22.03 3.69
C LYS A 77 8.17 -22.07 2.67
N ASN A 78 8.60 -23.26 2.23
CA ASN A 78 9.62 -23.37 1.17
C ASN A 78 9.08 -22.88 -0.17
N VAL A 79 7.88 -23.29 -0.58
CA VAL A 79 7.22 -22.77 -1.81
C VAL A 79 7.03 -21.25 -1.75
N TYR A 80 6.69 -20.72 -0.57
CA TYR A 80 6.58 -19.27 -0.35
C TYR A 80 7.92 -18.53 -0.54
N LYS A 81 9.03 -19.08 -0.03
CA LYS A 81 10.38 -18.51 -0.20
C LYS A 81 10.80 -18.44 -1.67
N GLU A 82 10.37 -19.40 -2.49
CA GLU A 82 10.59 -19.44 -3.94
C GLU A 82 9.76 -18.38 -4.70
N LYS A 83 8.89 -17.65 -4.01
CA LYS A 83 7.95 -16.66 -4.57
C LYS A 83 6.96 -17.26 -5.58
N ASN A 84 6.73 -18.55 -5.51
CA ASN A 84 5.64 -19.22 -6.22
C ASN A 84 4.34 -18.99 -5.43
N TRP A 85 3.71 -17.83 -5.65
CA TRP A 85 2.59 -17.40 -4.82
C TRP A 85 1.35 -18.29 -4.95
N ASP A 86 1.06 -18.79 -6.17
CA ASP A 86 -0.05 -19.72 -6.40
C ASP A 86 0.19 -21.05 -5.67
N GLY A 87 1.35 -21.65 -5.88
CA GLY A 87 1.74 -22.87 -5.19
C GLY A 87 1.79 -22.70 -3.66
N ALA A 88 2.22 -21.52 -3.17
CA ALA A 88 2.24 -21.23 -1.74
C ALA A 88 0.83 -21.18 -1.14
N VAL A 89 -0.14 -20.54 -1.81
CA VAL A 89 -1.54 -20.51 -1.36
C VAL A 89 -2.10 -21.92 -1.25
N GLU A 90 -1.88 -22.78 -2.25
CA GLU A 90 -2.33 -24.17 -2.25
C GLU A 90 -1.64 -24.99 -1.14
N ALA A 91 -0.33 -24.81 -0.98
CA ALA A 91 0.44 -25.53 0.03
C ALA A 91 0.04 -25.13 1.46
N PHE A 92 -0.21 -23.84 1.74
CA PHE A 92 -0.73 -23.38 3.03
C PHE A 92 -2.16 -23.88 3.28
N ALA A 93 -3.00 -23.93 2.25
CA ALA A 93 -4.34 -24.51 2.37
C ALA A 93 -4.26 -25.99 2.77
N LYS A 94 -3.31 -26.75 2.20
CA LYS A 94 -3.07 -28.15 2.58
C LYS A 94 -2.53 -28.29 4.01
N ALA A 95 -1.60 -27.45 4.41
CA ALA A 95 -1.08 -27.41 5.78
C ALA A 95 -2.21 -27.13 6.80
N LYS A 96 -3.09 -26.16 6.50
CA LYS A 96 -4.28 -25.83 7.30
C LYS A 96 -5.24 -27.02 7.38
N GLU A 97 -5.55 -27.69 6.27
CA GLU A 97 -6.44 -28.86 6.22
C GLU A 97 -5.94 -29.94 7.17
N VAL A 98 -4.65 -30.31 7.05
CA VAL A 98 -4.04 -31.38 7.88
C VAL A 98 -3.99 -30.97 9.35
N ALA A 99 -3.63 -29.72 9.64
CA ALA A 99 -3.60 -29.21 11.01
C ALA A 99 -5.01 -29.17 11.63
N THR A 100 -6.04 -28.83 10.86
CA THR A 100 -7.44 -28.86 11.31
C THR A 100 -7.86 -30.31 11.62
N GLN A 101 -7.51 -31.27 10.76
CA GLN A 101 -7.81 -32.67 10.97
C GLN A 101 -7.17 -33.23 12.26
N TYR A 102 -5.97 -32.78 12.60
CA TYR A 102 -5.21 -33.24 13.77
C TYR A 102 -5.38 -32.31 14.99
N GLY A 103 -6.20 -31.27 14.92
CA GLY A 103 -6.49 -30.38 16.04
C GLY A 103 -5.34 -29.43 16.41
N ASN A 104 -4.38 -29.19 15.51
CA ASN A 104 -3.26 -28.27 15.76
C ASN A 104 -3.62 -26.83 15.42
N ALA A 105 -4.19 -26.12 16.41
CA ALA A 105 -4.69 -24.76 16.23
C ALA A 105 -3.59 -23.75 15.87
N ASP A 106 -2.37 -23.94 16.38
CA ASP A 106 -1.25 -23.02 16.11
C ASP A 106 -0.83 -23.07 14.64
N VAL A 107 -0.71 -24.28 14.08
CA VAL A 107 -0.39 -24.45 12.66
C VAL A 107 -1.54 -23.95 11.76
N VAL A 108 -2.80 -24.14 12.17
CA VAL A 108 -3.95 -23.58 11.45
C VAL A 108 -3.83 -22.08 11.34
N ALA A 109 -3.61 -21.38 12.47
CA ALA A 109 -3.52 -19.93 12.51
C ALA A 109 -2.33 -19.40 11.67
N GLU A 110 -1.16 -20.03 11.80
CA GLU A 110 0.03 -19.63 11.04
C GLU A 110 -0.15 -19.88 9.53
N ALA A 111 -0.72 -21.00 9.12
CA ALA A 111 -0.98 -21.31 7.72
C ALA A 111 -1.99 -20.34 7.10
N GLU A 112 -3.03 -19.94 7.83
CA GLU A 112 -4.00 -18.92 7.38
C GLU A 112 -3.34 -17.57 7.14
N GLU A 113 -2.51 -17.11 8.07
CA GLU A 113 -1.83 -15.81 7.96
C GLU A 113 -0.84 -15.78 6.79
N LEU A 114 -0.06 -16.87 6.63
CA LEU A 114 0.87 -17.00 5.52
C LEU A 114 0.18 -17.16 4.17
N ALA A 115 -0.98 -17.82 4.11
CA ALA A 115 -1.81 -17.89 2.90
C ALA A 115 -2.33 -16.49 2.49
N LYS A 116 -2.78 -15.69 3.46
CA LYS A 116 -3.16 -14.29 3.21
C LYS A 116 -1.97 -13.49 2.66
N SER A 117 -0.80 -13.65 3.27
CA SER A 117 0.42 -12.98 2.82
C SER A 117 0.82 -13.40 1.40
N ALA A 118 0.73 -14.68 1.06
CA ALA A 118 0.98 -15.18 -0.30
C ALA A 118 -0.01 -14.59 -1.31
N THR A 119 -1.30 -14.55 -0.95
CA THR A 119 -2.36 -13.94 -1.77
C THR A 119 -2.10 -12.45 -2.00
N ALA A 120 -1.74 -11.71 -0.95
CA ALA A 120 -1.41 -10.28 -1.07
C ALA A 120 -0.21 -10.05 -2.00
N ASN A 121 0.85 -10.86 -1.90
CA ASN A 121 2.02 -10.77 -2.77
C ASN A 121 1.68 -11.07 -4.24
N LYS A 122 0.84 -12.09 -4.49
CA LYS A 122 0.32 -12.37 -5.84
C LYS A 122 -0.44 -11.16 -6.42
N LEU A 123 -1.40 -10.64 -5.66
CA LEU A 123 -2.20 -9.48 -6.09
C LEU A 123 -1.35 -8.24 -6.31
N ALA A 124 -0.34 -8.00 -5.47
CA ALA A 124 0.61 -6.90 -5.63
C ALA A 124 1.41 -7.02 -6.93
N GLY A 125 1.87 -8.22 -7.29
CA GLY A 125 2.53 -8.49 -8.56
C GLY A 125 1.64 -8.19 -9.77
N LEU A 126 0.40 -8.70 -9.75
CA LEU A 126 -0.59 -8.46 -10.81
C LEU A 126 -0.95 -6.98 -10.95
N ALA A 127 -1.12 -6.28 -9.81
CA ALA A 127 -1.37 -4.84 -9.81
C ALA A 127 -0.18 -4.04 -10.39
N ALA A 128 1.05 -4.46 -10.08
CA ALA A 128 2.26 -3.81 -10.60
C ALA A 128 2.38 -3.97 -12.13
N GLU A 129 2.09 -5.15 -12.67
CA GLU A 129 2.06 -5.37 -14.12
C GLU A 129 0.96 -4.56 -14.81
N ALA A 130 -0.25 -4.51 -14.24
CA ALA A 130 -1.33 -3.67 -14.75
C ALA A 130 -0.94 -2.17 -14.75
N LYS A 131 -0.32 -1.68 -13.67
CA LYS A 131 0.20 -0.29 -13.62
C LYS A 131 1.27 -0.02 -14.66
N LYS A 132 2.17 -0.96 -14.92
CA LYS A 132 3.25 -0.83 -15.90
C LYS A 132 2.71 -0.57 -17.31
N ILE A 133 1.62 -1.22 -17.68
CA ILE A 133 0.93 -0.99 -18.97
C ILE A 133 -0.14 0.11 -18.89
N LYS A 134 -0.22 0.82 -17.76
CA LYS A 134 -1.21 1.90 -17.47
C LYS A 134 -2.66 1.43 -17.44
N ASP A 135 -2.91 0.15 -17.25
CA ASP A 135 -4.25 -0.39 -17.00
C ASP A 135 -4.63 -0.22 -15.52
N PHE A 136 -4.96 1.03 -15.18
CA PHE A 136 -5.32 1.37 -13.80
C PHE A 136 -6.69 0.77 -13.40
N ALA A 137 -7.56 0.48 -14.34
CA ALA A 137 -8.86 -0.15 -14.05
C ALA A 137 -8.65 -1.57 -13.51
N THR A 138 -7.81 -2.37 -14.15
CA THR A 138 -7.42 -3.70 -13.67
C THR A 138 -6.65 -3.62 -12.34
N ALA A 139 -5.72 -2.66 -12.20
CA ALA A 139 -5.00 -2.46 -10.95
C ALA A 139 -5.92 -2.14 -9.76
N ILE A 140 -6.97 -1.32 -9.96
CA ILE A 140 -8.01 -1.05 -8.94
C ILE A 140 -8.67 -2.34 -8.47
N GLY A 141 -8.99 -3.27 -9.40
CA GLY A 141 -9.58 -4.55 -9.05
C GLY A 141 -8.70 -5.37 -8.10
N TYR A 142 -7.39 -5.41 -8.34
CA TYR A 142 -6.44 -6.09 -7.46
C TYR A 142 -6.26 -5.37 -6.12
N TYR A 143 -6.14 -4.04 -6.12
CA TYR A 143 -6.01 -3.29 -4.86
C TYR A 143 -7.26 -3.37 -3.99
N LYS A 144 -8.47 -3.44 -4.57
CA LYS A 144 -9.70 -3.71 -3.80
C LYS A 144 -9.61 -5.05 -3.07
N GLN A 145 -9.22 -6.12 -3.76
CA GLN A 145 -9.06 -7.42 -3.14
C GLN A 145 -8.00 -7.40 -2.02
N MET A 146 -6.90 -6.64 -2.18
CA MET A 146 -5.90 -6.48 -1.13
C MET A 146 -6.46 -5.74 0.09
N VAL A 147 -7.28 -4.70 -0.09
CA VAL A 147 -7.95 -3.98 1.01
C VAL A 147 -8.99 -4.87 1.70
N GLU A 148 -9.72 -5.70 0.96
CA GLU A 148 -10.64 -6.71 1.52
C GLU A 148 -9.90 -7.76 2.35
N LEU A 149 -8.71 -8.17 1.91
CA LEU A 149 -7.87 -9.15 2.60
C LEU A 149 -7.31 -8.63 3.93
N ASP A 150 -6.93 -7.35 3.98
CA ASP A 150 -6.48 -6.64 5.18
C ASP A 150 -6.90 -5.17 5.15
N PRO A 151 -8.10 -4.86 5.68
CA PRO A 151 -8.63 -3.50 5.72
C PRO A 151 -7.80 -2.52 6.56
N SER A 152 -6.97 -3.02 7.48
CA SER A 152 -6.11 -2.20 8.33
C SER A 152 -4.80 -1.80 7.66
N ASN A 153 -4.47 -2.39 6.52
CA ASN A 153 -3.25 -2.10 5.79
C ASN A 153 -3.35 -0.80 4.97
N GLY A 154 -2.91 0.29 5.57
CA GLY A 154 -2.95 1.60 4.92
C GLY A 154 -2.18 1.68 3.60
N ALA A 155 -1.18 0.81 3.37
CA ALA A 155 -0.46 0.79 2.11
C ALA A 155 -1.32 0.27 0.94
N TYR A 156 -2.22 -0.67 1.21
CA TYR A 156 -3.17 -1.16 0.20
C TYR A 156 -4.18 -0.07 -0.17
N ALA A 157 -4.74 0.60 0.83
CA ALA A 157 -5.64 1.74 0.63
C ALA A 157 -4.95 2.91 -0.11
N LEU A 158 -3.67 3.18 0.20
CA LEU A 158 -2.88 4.21 -0.50
C LEU A 158 -2.73 3.89 -2.00
N ASN A 159 -2.39 2.65 -2.32
CA ASN A 159 -2.25 2.21 -3.70
C ASN A 159 -3.59 2.25 -4.46
N LEU A 160 -4.67 1.88 -3.79
CA LEU A 160 -6.03 1.99 -4.34
C LEU A 160 -6.39 3.45 -4.63
N GLY A 161 -6.11 4.35 -3.70
CA GLY A 161 -6.34 5.79 -3.87
C GLY A 161 -5.52 6.40 -5.01
N ASP A 162 -4.23 6.03 -5.15
CA ASP A 162 -3.41 6.46 -6.30
C ASP A 162 -3.96 5.92 -7.62
N ALA A 163 -4.44 4.69 -7.67
CA ALA A 163 -5.02 4.11 -8.87
C ALA A 163 -6.34 4.79 -9.27
N TYR A 164 -7.22 5.09 -8.32
CA TYR A 164 -8.42 5.90 -8.56
C TYR A 164 -8.09 7.32 -9.01
N TYR A 165 -7.08 7.96 -8.40
CA TYR A 165 -6.58 9.25 -8.86
C TYR A 165 -6.16 9.21 -10.34
N ARG A 166 -5.48 8.14 -10.78
CA ARG A 166 -5.05 7.98 -12.18
C ARG A 166 -6.21 7.81 -13.17
N THR A 167 -7.32 7.23 -12.74
CA THR A 167 -8.54 7.09 -13.53
C THR A 167 -9.48 8.30 -13.41
N LYS A 168 -9.11 9.28 -12.60
CA LYS A 168 -9.94 10.46 -12.27
C LYS A 168 -11.25 10.13 -11.56
N ASP A 169 -11.30 9.01 -10.89
CA ASP A 169 -12.39 8.67 -9.97
C ASP A 169 -12.13 9.37 -8.63
N TRP A 170 -12.45 10.67 -8.60
CA TRP A 170 -12.03 11.57 -7.52
C TRP A 170 -12.60 11.19 -6.15
N ASP A 171 -13.86 10.77 -6.11
CA ASP A 171 -14.56 10.50 -4.86
C ASP A 171 -14.02 9.19 -4.22
N ASN A 172 -13.86 8.14 -5.02
CA ASN A 172 -13.25 6.91 -4.56
C ASN A 172 -11.76 7.09 -4.21
N ALA A 173 -11.04 7.96 -4.93
CA ALA A 173 -9.66 8.30 -4.58
C ALA A 173 -9.58 8.96 -3.20
N VAL A 174 -10.45 9.93 -2.91
CA VAL A 174 -10.50 10.61 -1.59
C VAL A 174 -10.78 9.59 -0.49
N ALA A 175 -11.83 8.77 -0.63
CA ALA A 175 -12.20 7.79 0.38
C ALA A 175 -11.07 6.77 0.68
N ALA A 176 -10.40 6.28 -0.37
CA ALA A 176 -9.28 5.36 -0.20
C ALA A 176 -8.05 6.03 0.45
N LEU A 177 -7.77 7.29 0.11
CA LEU A 177 -6.67 8.05 0.72
C LEU A 177 -6.94 8.41 2.18
N GLU A 178 -8.19 8.71 2.56
CA GLU A 178 -8.60 8.90 3.95
C GLU A 178 -8.39 7.62 4.76
N THR A 179 -8.80 6.47 4.21
CA THR A 179 -8.52 5.16 4.80
C THR A 179 -7.02 4.92 4.96
N ALA A 180 -6.22 5.25 3.95
CA ALA A 180 -4.76 5.13 4.02
C ALA A 180 -4.16 6.01 5.12
N ALA A 181 -4.62 7.25 5.24
CA ALA A 181 -4.16 8.18 6.27
C ALA A 181 -4.50 7.69 7.69
N ALA A 182 -5.71 7.21 7.90
CA ALA A 182 -6.17 6.63 9.18
C ALA A 182 -5.35 5.39 9.58
N ASN A 183 -4.84 4.64 8.59
CA ASN A 183 -4.04 3.43 8.80
C ASN A 183 -2.52 3.66 8.59
N GLY A 184 -2.00 4.80 9.05
CA GLY A 184 -0.56 5.05 9.18
C GLY A 184 0.16 5.52 7.90
N GLN A 185 -0.55 5.85 6.82
CA GLN A 185 0.04 6.39 5.59
C GLN A 185 -0.21 7.89 5.40
N GLU A 186 -0.48 8.64 6.46
CA GLU A 186 -0.87 10.05 6.41
C GLU A 186 0.08 10.91 5.56
N ALA A 187 1.39 10.81 5.79
CA ALA A 187 2.38 11.62 5.07
C ALA A 187 2.38 11.36 3.56
N LYS A 188 2.20 10.09 3.15
CA LYS A 188 2.13 9.72 1.73
C LYS A 188 0.79 10.11 1.12
N ALA A 189 -0.31 9.89 1.85
CA ALA A 189 -1.65 10.26 1.43
C ALA A 189 -1.75 11.77 1.18
N LYS A 190 -1.19 12.62 2.05
CA LYS A 190 -1.09 14.09 1.83
C LYS A 190 -0.46 14.44 0.48
N GLY A 191 0.59 13.74 0.08
CA GLY A 191 1.22 13.96 -1.24
C GLY A 191 0.29 13.62 -2.40
N VAL A 192 -0.48 12.54 -2.31
CA VAL A 192 -1.45 12.16 -3.34
C VAL A 192 -2.66 13.09 -3.34
N PHE A 193 -3.18 13.50 -2.18
CA PHE A 193 -4.23 14.51 -2.07
C PHE A 193 -3.85 15.82 -2.73
N SER A 194 -2.64 16.34 -2.46
CA SER A 194 -2.17 17.57 -3.10
C SER A 194 -2.17 17.45 -4.62
N ASN A 195 -1.69 16.34 -5.18
CA ASN A 195 -1.71 16.10 -6.62
C ASN A 195 -3.12 15.93 -7.19
N LEU A 196 -4.02 15.27 -6.46
CA LEU A 196 -5.42 15.08 -6.82
C LEU A 196 -6.13 16.44 -6.94
N TYR A 197 -6.02 17.30 -5.92
CA TYR A 197 -6.65 18.60 -5.95
C TYR A 197 -6.00 19.56 -6.95
N LEU A 198 -4.69 19.43 -7.19
CA LEU A 198 -4.03 20.14 -8.30
C LEU A 198 -4.61 19.73 -9.67
N ALA A 199 -4.84 18.44 -9.90
CA ALA A 199 -5.44 17.95 -11.14
C ALA A 199 -6.89 18.47 -11.31
N ARG A 200 -7.68 18.46 -10.23
CA ARG A 200 -9.04 19.04 -10.22
C ARG A 200 -9.02 20.55 -10.49
N CYS A 201 -8.08 21.27 -9.88
CA CYS A 201 -7.87 22.69 -10.18
C CYS A 201 -7.62 22.94 -11.68
N GLN A 202 -6.72 22.16 -12.30
CA GLN A 202 -6.42 22.26 -13.72
C GLN A 202 -7.65 21.98 -14.60
N GLU A 203 -8.46 21.00 -14.21
CA GLU A 203 -9.69 20.64 -14.92
C GLU A 203 -10.74 21.74 -14.81
N SER A 204 -10.95 22.30 -13.60
CA SER A 204 -11.88 23.43 -13.38
C SER A 204 -11.45 24.69 -14.13
N LEU A 205 -10.15 24.97 -14.25
CA LEU A 205 -9.65 26.07 -15.08
C LEU A 205 -9.97 25.89 -16.56
N LYS A 206 -9.81 24.68 -17.11
CA LYS A 206 -10.17 24.36 -18.50
C LYS A 206 -11.66 24.58 -18.76
N LEU A 207 -12.49 24.27 -17.76
CA LEU A 207 -13.95 24.47 -17.80
C LEU A 207 -14.38 25.89 -17.44
N LYS A 208 -13.43 26.82 -17.18
CA LYS A 208 -13.65 28.20 -16.73
C LYS A 208 -14.44 28.30 -15.41
N LYS A 209 -14.40 27.29 -14.58
CA LYS A 209 -14.99 27.24 -13.24
C LYS A 209 -13.99 27.81 -12.23
N TYR A 210 -13.78 29.11 -12.27
CA TYR A 210 -12.66 29.75 -11.57
C TYR A 210 -12.76 29.66 -10.05
N GLN A 211 -13.98 29.69 -9.47
CA GLN A 211 -14.15 29.50 -8.01
C GLN A 211 -13.76 28.11 -7.59
N GLU A 212 -14.25 27.06 -8.28
CA GLU A 212 -13.84 25.69 -8.00
C GLU A 212 -12.32 25.50 -8.15
N ALA A 213 -11.72 26.13 -9.16
CA ALA A 213 -10.28 26.05 -9.37
C ALA A 213 -9.50 26.68 -8.21
N LEU A 214 -9.94 27.83 -7.70
CA LEU A 214 -9.35 28.48 -6.54
C LEU A 214 -9.47 27.60 -5.29
N ASP A 215 -10.65 27.05 -5.04
CA ASP A 215 -10.91 26.18 -3.90
C ASP A 215 -10.04 24.90 -3.93
N PHE A 216 -9.90 24.28 -5.11
CA PHE A 216 -9.03 23.13 -5.27
C PHE A 216 -7.54 23.45 -5.14
N ALA A 217 -7.11 24.61 -5.63
CA ALA A 217 -5.73 25.06 -5.45
C ALA A 217 -5.40 25.27 -3.97
N THR A 218 -6.34 25.86 -3.21
CA THR A 218 -6.23 26.04 -1.76
C THR A 218 -6.13 24.67 -1.06
N LYS A 219 -7.06 23.77 -1.34
CA LYS A 219 -7.03 22.39 -0.79
C LYS A 219 -5.74 21.65 -1.11
N ALA A 220 -5.21 21.79 -2.33
CA ALA A 220 -3.95 21.15 -2.68
C ALA A 220 -2.80 21.60 -1.76
N ASN A 221 -2.75 22.90 -1.42
CA ASN A 221 -1.73 23.48 -0.56
C ASN A 221 -1.95 23.20 0.94
N GLU A 222 -3.19 22.99 1.39
CA GLU A 222 -3.49 22.55 2.75
C GLU A 222 -2.89 21.16 3.05
N TYR A 223 -2.93 20.26 2.06
CA TYR A 223 -2.32 18.94 2.23
C TYR A 223 -0.80 18.97 2.11
N LYS A 224 -0.29 19.69 1.11
CA LYS A 224 1.14 19.86 0.89
C LYS A 224 1.39 21.06 -0.01
N GLU A 225 2.26 21.96 0.42
CA GLU A 225 2.66 23.10 -0.39
C GLU A 225 3.13 22.69 -1.79
N ASN A 226 2.51 23.31 -2.80
CA ASN A 226 2.73 23.01 -4.20
C ASN A 226 2.76 24.32 -5.01
N ALA A 227 3.93 24.67 -5.49
CA ALA A 227 4.13 25.90 -6.27
C ALA A 227 3.16 25.99 -7.47
N ASN A 228 2.88 24.88 -8.16
CA ASN A 228 1.95 24.90 -9.29
C ASN A 228 0.50 25.18 -8.84
N ALA A 229 0.09 24.65 -7.68
CA ALA A 229 -1.23 24.94 -7.13
C ALA A 229 -1.36 26.42 -6.77
N TYR A 230 -0.36 27.01 -6.15
CA TYR A 230 -0.34 28.45 -5.88
C TYR A 230 -0.44 29.28 -7.16
N LYS A 231 0.35 28.97 -8.19
CA LYS A 231 0.31 29.68 -9.46
C LYS A 231 -1.05 29.59 -10.17
N LEU A 232 -1.65 28.40 -10.19
CA LEU A 232 -2.96 28.19 -10.83
C LEU A 232 -4.09 28.83 -10.03
N GLY A 233 -4.05 28.73 -8.70
CA GLY A 233 -4.99 29.40 -7.80
C GLY A 233 -4.94 30.92 -7.93
N ALA A 234 -3.74 31.50 -7.99
CA ALA A 234 -3.56 32.92 -8.24
C ALA A 234 -4.17 33.38 -9.58
N SER A 235 -4.00 32.56 -10.62
CA SER A 235 -4.61 32.83 -11.94
C SER A 235 -6.15 32.83 -11.88
N ALA A 236 -6.73 31.87 -11.14
CA ALA A 236 -8.17 31.79 -10.90
C ALA A 236 -8.68 33.02 -10.10
N ALA A 237 -7.99 33.35 -8.99
CA ALA A 237 -8.29 34.49 -8.15
C ALA A 237 -8.26 35.81 -8.92
N ARG A 238 -7.29 35.95 -9.84
CA ARG A 238 -7.21 37.14 -10.72
C ARG A 238 -8.44 37.28 -11.60
N VAL A 239 -8.93 36.21 -12.21
CA VAL A 239 -10.14 36.24 -13.04
C VAL A 239 -11.38 36.57 -12.22
N LEU A 240 -11.44 36.11 -10.98
CA LEU A 240 -12.52 36.40 -10.02
C LEU A 240 -12.43 37.82 -9.43
N ASN A 241 -11.39 38.58 -9.76
CA ASN A 241 -11.08 39.87 -9.14
C ASN A 241 -10.86 39.80 -7.61
N ASN A 242 -10.47 38.61 -7.12
CA ASN A 242 -10.07 38.38 -5.73
C ASN A 242 -8.58 38.77 -5.57
N LEU A 243 -8.35 40.11 -5.42
CA LEU A 243 -6.99 40.65 -5.40
C LEU A 243 -6.14 40.12 -4.23
N PRO A 244 -6.66 40.02 -2.99
CA PRO A 244 -5.87 39.47 -1.88
C PRO A 244 -5.37 38.05 -2.14
N ALA A 245 -6.25 37.13 -2.55
CA ALA A 245 -5.87 35.77 -2.86
C ALA A 245 -4.90 35.67 -4.06
N CYS A 246 -5.10 36.53 -5.08
CA CYS A 246 -4.21 36.59 -6.24
C CYS A 246 -2.78 36.99 -5.83
N GLU A 247 -2.64 38.03 -5.02
CA GLU A 247 -1.35 38.50 -4.51
C GLU A 247 -0.67 37.45 -3.65
N GLU A 248 -1.36 36.96 -2.62
CA GLU A 248 -0.85 35.98 -1.68
C GLU A 248 -0.32 34.74 -2.40
N MET A 249 -1.13 34.15 -3.27
CA MET A 249 -0.76 32.92 -3.96
C MET A 249 0.39 33.13 -4.96
N TYR A 250 0.43 34.21 -5.71
CA TYR A 250 1.58 34.49 -6.57
C TYR A 250 2.86 34.72 -5.76
N MET A 251 2.78 35.44 -4.63
CA MET A 251 3.94 35.64 -3.77
C MET A 251 4.44 34.32 -3.17
N LYS A 252 3.53 33.42 -2.73
CA LYS A 252 3.89 32.05 -2.29
C LYS A 252 4.54 31.24 -3.42
N TYR A 253 4.04 31.35 -4.64
CA TYR A 253 4.71 30.72 -5.78
C TYR A 253 6.15 31.22 -5.95
N LEU A 254 6.37 32.53 -5.90
CA LEU A 254 7.68 33.17 -6.06
C LEU A 254 8.62 32.81 -4.89
N GLU A 255 8.09 32.70 -3.66
CA GLU A 255 8.84 32.23 -2.49
C GLU A 255 9.36 30.78 -2.70
N LEU A 256 8.51 29.88 -3.16
CA LEU A 256 8.86 28.49 -3.43
C LEU A 256 9.74 28.32 -4.69
N LYS A 257 9.69 29.28 -5.62
CA LYS A 257 10.40 29.26 -6.91
C LYS A 257 11.08 30.60 -7.18
N PRO A 258 12.07 31.01 -6.37
CA PRO A 258 12.68 32.34 -6.49
C PRO A 258 13.35 32.60 -7.86
N ASN A 259 13.83 31.55 -8.51
CA ASN A 259 14.48 31.60 -9.81
C ASN A 259 13.54 31.14 -10.95
N ALA A 260 12.21 31.26 -10.78
CA ALA A 260 11.27 30.89 -11.83
C ALA A 260 11.46 31.78 -13.06
N LYS A 261 11.49 31.18 -14.24
CA LYS A 261 11.64 31.92 -15.52
C LYS A 261 10.52 32.93 -15.78
N ASP A 262 9.37 32.72 -15.16
CA ASP A 262 8.18 33.58 -15.26
C ASP A 262 8.02 34.54 -14.06
N ALA A 263 9.03 34.67 -13.21
CA ALA A 263 8.94 35.56 -12.04
C ALA A 263 8.65 37.00 -12.42
N SER A 264 9.29 37.51 -13.46
CA SER A 264 9.03 38.89 -13.97
C SER A 264 7.63 39.01 -14.61
N ASP A 265 7.17 37.97 -15.32
CA ASP A 265 5.82 37.91 -15.88
C ASP A 265 4.73 37.94 -14.81
N ILE A 266 4.98 37.30 -13.66
CA ILE A 266 4.08 37.33 -12.51
C ILE A 266 4.06 38.72 -11.87
N LYS A 267 5.22 39.34 -11.64
CA LYS A 267 5.30 40.69 -11.07
C LYS A 267 4.59 41.72 -11.93
N VAL A 268 4.80 41.70 -13.26
CA VAL A 268 4.06 42.61 -14.16
C VAL A 268 2.57 42.30 -14.17
N THR A 269 2.19 41.03 -14.07
CA THR A 269 0.77 40.62 -13.96
C THR A 269 0.12 41.18 -12.71
N LEU A 270 0.79 41.14 -11.55
CA LEU A 270 0.33 41.74 -10.31
C LEU A 270 0.24 43.29 -10.45
N ALA A 271 1.30 43.92 -10.94
CA ALA A 271 1.33 45.38 -11.17
C ALA A 271 0.13 45.85 -12.02
N GLU A 272 -0.10 45.20 -13.15
CA GLU A 272 -1.22 45.54 -14.05
C GLU A 272 -2.59 45.19 -13.45
N THR A 273 -2.69 44.12 -12.69
CA THR A 273 -3.93 43.73 -12.01
C THR A 273 -4.34 44.79 -10.99
N PHE A 274 -3.41 45.25 -10.15
CA PHE A 274 -3.64 46.31 -9.17
C PHE A 274 -3.88 47.68 -9.84
N ARG A 275 -3.18 47.98 -10.94
CA ARG A 275 -3.40 49.21 -11.71
C ARG A 275 -4.83 49.27 -12.27
N LYS A 276 -5.30 48.17 -12.86
CA LYS A 276 -6.68 48.07 -13.40
C LYS A 276 -7.75 48.18 -12.32
N ALA A 277 -7.45 47.65 -11.12
CA ALA A 277 -8.33 47.78 -9.97
C ALA A 277 -8.28 49.15 -9.27
N GLY A 278 -7.48 50.09 -9.76
CA GLY A 278 -7.34 51.41 -9.18
C GLY A 278 -6.43 51.49 -7.94
N ASN A 279 -5.82 50.37 -7.53
CA ASN A 279 -4.87 50.35 -6.42
C ASN A 279 -3.47 50.80 -6.89
N LYS A 280 -3.31 52.12 -7.03
CA LYS A 280 -2.08 52.73 -7.51
C LYS A 280 -0.88 52.40 -6.61
N ALA A 281 -1.05 52.34 -5.30
CA ALA A 281 0.03 52.08 -4.36
C ALA A 281 0.65 50.68 -4.60
N LYS A 282 -0.18 49.64 -4.68
CA LYS A 282 0.28 48.28 -4.97
C LYS A 282 0.83 48.15 -6.40
N ALA A 283 0.20 48.76 -7.37
CA ALA A 283 0.72 48.81 -8.74
C ALA A 283 2.13 49.39 -8.79
N LYS A 284 2.34 50.51 -8.10
CA LYS A 284 3.66 51.17 -7.99
C LYS A 284 4.71 50.26 -7.35
N GLU A 285 4.36 49.56 -6.25
CA GLU A 285 5.23 48.62 -5.58
C GLU A 285 5.75 47.54 -6.55
N TYR A 286 4.86 46.88 -7.29
CA TYR A 286 5.25 45.81 -8.22
C TYR A 286 5.99 46.34 -9.47
N PHE A 287 5.64 47.52 -10.01
CA PHE A 287 6.42 48.12 -11.09
C PHE A 287 7.82 48.52 -10.63
N GLN A 288 8.00 49.00 -9.39
CA GLN A 288 9.31 49.30 -8.83
C GLN A 288 10.24 48.06 -8.79
N MET A 289 9.70 46.90 -8.51
CA MET A 289 10.47 45.64 -8.55
C MET A 289 10.97 45.28 -9.97
N LEU A 290 10.43 45.90 -11.01
CA LEU A 290 10.71 45.62 -12.41
C LEU A 290 11.59 46.68 -13.09
N VAL A 291 11.95 47.76 -12.43
CA VAL A 291 12.67 48.91 -13.03
C VAL A 291 13.96 48.48 -13.75
N ASN A 292 14.68 47.51 -13.21
CA ASN A 292 15.93 46.99 -13.77
C ASN A 292 15.73 45.61 -14.46
N ASP A 293 14.47 45.18 -14.69
CA ASP A 293 14.19 43.94 -15.36
C ASP A 293 14.50 44.01 -16.86
N PRO A 294 15.24 43.07 -17.43
CA PRO A 294 15.61 43.09 -18.86
C PRO A 294 14.43 43.11 -19.81
N LYS A 295 13.28 42.56 -19.42
CA LYS A 295 12.08 42.42 -20.25
C LYS A 295 11.08 43.56 -20.00
N TYR A 296 10.90 43.96 -18.75
CA TYR A 296 9.83 44.88 -18.34
C TYR A 296 10.32 46.22 -17.79
N GLY A 297 11.63 46.43 -17.68
CA GLY A 297 12.19 47.66 -17.09
C GLY A 297 11.75 48.92 -17.80
N ALA A 298 11.83 48.96 -19.12
CA ALA A 298 11.37 50.15 -19.91
C ALA A 298 9.88 50.44 -19.68
N THR A 299 9.04 49.43 -19.67
CA THR A 299 7.60 49.58 -19.40
C THR A 299 7.35 50.07 -17.98
N ALA A 300 8.05 49.53 -16.99
CA ALA A 300 7.93 49.95 -15.60
C ALA A 300 8.31 51.42 -15.42
N GLN A 301 9.43 51.87 -16.01
CA GLN A 301 9.87 53.27 -15.97
C GLN A 301 8.88 54.22 -16.62
N GLN A 302 8.22 53.80 -17.70
CA GLN A 302 7.19 54.61 -18.39
C GLN A 302 5.89 54.74 -17.57
N ILE A 303 5.49 53.66 -16.86
CA ILE A 303 4.20 53.63 -16.13
C ILE A 303 4.32 54.28 -14.75
N LEU A 304 5.42 54.13 -14.04
CA LEU A 304 5.59 54.61 -12.68
C LEU A 304 5.21 56.08 -12.46
N PRO A 305 5.57 57.07 -13.36
CA PRO A 305 5.14 58.47 -13.20
C PRO A 305 3.63 58.65 -13.25
N THR A 306 2.89 57.77 -13.92
CA THR A 306 1.42 57.89 -14.09
C THR A 306 0.65 57.39 -12.86
N LEU A 307 1.33 56.74 -11.93
CA LEU A 307 0.75 56.17 -10.70
C LEU A 307 0.82 57.10 -9.48
N ASN A 308 1.33 58.33 -9.65
CA ASN A 308 1.40 59.31 -8.58
C ASN A 308 0.04 59.93 -8.26
#